data_87c8b36cecccfd9f14e1dc552fded732
#
_entry.id   87c8b36cecccfd9f14e1dc552fded732
#
_cell.length_a   1.000
_cell.length_b   1.000
_cell.length_c   1.000
_cell.angle_alpha   90.00
_cell.angle_beta   90.00
_cell.angle_gamma   90.00
#
_symmetry.space_group_name_H-M   'P 1'
#
loop_
_entity.id
_entity.type
_entity.pdbx_description
1 polymer ?
#
loop_
_entity_poly.entity_id
_entity_poly.type
_entity_poly.pdbx_seq_one_letter_code
_entity_poly.pdbx_strand_id
1 'polypeptide(L)'
;MAVAVVMSCDKDKRTEFFELNHFVDFDIAPGLNTFDTHFFVVSPFASVYNEKLAVFGRSPSDVVAVEAKEAILSSTFGDVNLYFIHQISVYIFDPFNPSEKIEFFYLDPTQFKNSTSWRLFPGLADVTDWMEKDFFGIEIRLTFREVSPSLIPMRLEFDLRVMGEE
;
A
#
# COMPACT_ATOMS: atom_id res chain seq x y z
N MET A 1 35.83 36.55 17.90
CA MET A 1 35.56 36.17 16.50
C MET A 1 34.61 34.98 16.53
N ALA A 2 33.32 35.20 16.32
CA ALA A 2 32.30 34.17 16.38
C ALA A 2 32.05 33.66 14.94
N VAL A 3 32.35 32.38 14.69
CA VAL A 3 32.04 31.73 13.42
C VAL A 3 30.61 31.24 13.48
N ALA A 4 29.72 31.90 12.75
CA ALA A 4 28.36 31.45 12.56
C ALA A 4 28.39 30.26 11.53
N VAL A 5 28.17 29.05 12.02
CA VAL A 5 27.91 27.90 11.17
C VAL A 5 26.48 28.03 10.67
N VAL A 6 26.32 28.45 9.41
CA VAL A 6 25.05 28.40 8.72
C VAL A 6 24.80 26.92 8.36
N MET A 7 23.98 26.22 9.13
CA MET A 7 23.43 24.94 8.73
C MET A 7 22.46 25.22 7.57
N SER A 8 22.91 25.00 6.35
CA SER A 8 22.05 24.89 5.18
C SER A 8 21.21 23.61 5.37
N CYS A 9 19.94 23.75 5.67
CA CYS A 9 18.97 22.69 5.42
C CYS A 9 18.91 22.52 3.89
N ASP A 10 19.56 21.50 3.38
CA ASP A 10 19.30 21.05 2.02
C ASP A 10 17.82 20.66 1.97
N LYS A 11 16.99 21.48 1.33
CA LYS A 11 15.63 21.11 1.01
C LYS A 11 15.73 19.90 0.10
N ASP A 12 15.10 18.82 0.52
CA ASP A 12 14.90 17.61 -0.27
C ASP A 12 14.37 18.06 -1.66
N LYS A 13 15.20 17.93 -2.69
CA LYS A 13 14.87 18.39 -4.05
C LYS A 13 13.99 17.40 -4.81
N ARG A 14 13.50 16.36 -4.11
CA ARG A 14 12.65 15.34 -4.70
C ARG A 14 11.29 15.94 -5.06
N THR A 15 10.88 15.72 -6.31
CA THR A 15 9.61 16.16 -6.86
C THR A 15 8.78 14.94 -7.24
N GLU A 16 7.48 14.98 -6.97
CA GLU A 16 6.54 13.97 -7.44
C GLU A 16 6.33 14.13 -8.95
N PHE A 17 6.68 13.11 -9.72
CA PHE A 17 6.49 13.10 -11.16
C PHE A 17 5.06 12.74 -11.55
N PHE A 18 4.52 11.67 -10.94
CA PHE A 18 3.16 11.21 -11.15
C PHE A 18 2.77 10.18 -10.08
N GLU A 19 1.49 9.82 -10.09
CA GLU A 19 0.92 8.79 -9.23
C GLU A 19 0.59 7.50 -9.99
N LEU A 20 0.74 6.37 -9.31
CA LEU A 20 0.28 5.07 -9.73
C LEU A 20 -0.93 4.69 -8.88
N ASN A 21 -2.10 4.59 -9.52
CA ASN A 21 -3.34 4.24 -8.84
C ASN A 21 -3.66 2.77 -9.11
N HIS A 22 -3.92 2.02 -8.07
CA HIS A 22 -4.20 0.59 -8.12
C HIS A 22 -5.40 0.23 -7.25
N PHE A 23 -6.03 -0.88 -7.56
CA PHE A 23 -6.98 -1.52 -6.66
C PHE A 23 -6.87 -3.04 -6.77
N VAL A 24 -7.19 -3.72 -5.67
CA VAL A 24 -7.31 -5.17 -5.62
C VAL A 24 -8.59 -5.55 -4.90
N ASP A 25 -9.30 -6.54 -5.45
CA ASP A 25 -10.51 -7.09 -4.85
C ASP A 25 -10.20 -8.47 -4.24
N PHE A 26 -10.82 -8.75 -3.09
CA PHE A 26 -10.72 -10.03 -2.40
C PHE A 26 -11.96 -10.26 -1.52
N ASP A 27 -12.15 -11.49 -1.05
CA ASP A 27 -13.31 -11.84 -0.23
C ASP A 27 -12.87 -12.26 1.18
N ILE A 28 -13.51 -11.69 2.20
CA ILE A 28 -13.44 -12.19 3.57
C ILE A 28 -14.51 -13.27 3.72
N ALA A 29 -14.09 -14.53 3.95
CA ALA A 29 -14.99 -15.64 4.18
C ALA A 29 -15.70 -15.50 5.55
N PRO A 30 -16.93 -16.03 5.71
CA PRO A 30 -17.59 -16.06 7.01
C PRO A 30 -16.88 -17.00 7.98
N GLY A 31 -16.91 -16.70 9.27
CA GLY A 31 -16.41 -17.59 10.32
C GLY A 31 -14.90 -17.55 10.55
N LEU A 32 -14.18 -16.59 9.98
CA LEU A 32 -12.76 -16.41 10.28
C LEU A 32 -12.61 -15.98 11.75
N ASN A 33 -11.69 -16.63 12.45
CA ASN A 33 -11.50 -16.48 13.89
C ASN A 33 -10.73 -15.21 14.27
N THR A 34 -10.63 -14.95 15.59
CA THR A 34 -9.99 -13.76 16.17
C THR A 34 -8.55 -14.01 16.67
N PHE A 35 -8.03 -15.21 16.54
CA PHE A 35 -6.73 -15.61 17.08
C PHE A 35 -5.63 -15.61 16.02
N ASP A 36 -6.01 -15.87 14.76
CA ASP A 36 -5.07 -16.00 13.67
C ASP A 36 -4.99 -14.70 12.83
N THR A 37 -3.84 -14.52 12.18
CA THR A 37 -3.72 -13.57 11.08
C THR A 37 -4.21 -14.23 9.80
N HIS A 38 -5.12 -13.58 9.11
CA HIS A 38 -5.70 -14.06 7.85
C HIS A 38 -5.00 -13.38 6.68
N PHE A 39 -4.63 -14.17 5.68
CA PHE A 39 -3.84 -13.73 4.53
C PHE A 39 -4.69 -13.77 3.27
N PHE A 40 -4.71 -12.64 2.55
CA PHE A 40 -5.38 -12.50 1.27
C PHE A 40 -4.32 -12.09 0.25
N VAL A 41 -4.09 -12.96 -0.73
CA VAL A 41 -3.00 -12.78 -1.70
C VAL A 41 -3.58 -12.59 -3.09
N VAL A 42 -3.21 -11.49 -3.73
CA VAL A 42 -3.54 -11.20 -5.13
C VAL A 42 -2.23 -11.13 -5.91
N SER A 43 -2.05 -12.10 -6.82
CA SER A 43 -0.82 -12.25 -7.61
C SER A 43 -1.06 -13.14 -8.83
N PRO A 44 -0.46 -12.85 -9.99
CA PRO A 44 0.33 -11.65 -10.30
C PRO A 44 -0.55 -10.43 -10.57
N PHE A 45 -0.01 -9.26 -10.27
CA PHE A 45 -0.63 -7.96 -10.54
C PHE A 45 0.27 -7.20 -11.52
N ALA A 46 -0.28 -6.71 -12.65
CA ALA A 46 0.52 -6.04 -13.66
C ALA A 46 1.01 -4.66 -13.17
N SER A 47 2.29 -4.41 -13.31
CA SER A 47 2.86 -3.09 -13.10
C SER A 47 2.60 -2.22 -14.34
N VAL A 48 2.07 -1.02 -14.14
CA VAL A 48 1.90 -0.01 -15.20
C VAL A 48 2.98 1.08 -15.12
N TYR A 49 4.00 0.84 -14.32
CA TYR A 49 5.06 1.81 -14.01
C TYR A 49 5.84 2.23 -15.26
N ASN A 50 6.38 1.28 -16.01
CA ASN A 50 7.17 1.56 -17.21
C ASN A 50 6.35 2.25 -18.32
N GLU A 51 5.07 1.89 -18.46
CA GLU A 51 4.16 2.52 -19.40
C GLU A 51 3.91 3.99 -19.03
N LYS A 52 3.68 4.25 -17.74
CA LYS A 52 3.49 5.63 -17.25
C LYS A 52 4.75 6.47 -17.35
N LEU A 53 5.93 5.92 -17.04
CA LEU A 53 7.20 6.63 -17.26
C LEU A 53 7.33 7.11 -18.70
N ALA A 54 7.07 6.24 -19.67
CA ALA A 54 7.12 6.59 -21.10
C ALA A 54 6.13 7.70 -21.46
N VAL A 55 4.90 7.67 -20.91
CA VAL A 55 3.88 8.72 -21.15
C VAL A 55 4.34 10.07 -20.62
N PHE A 56 5.03 10.10 -19.47
CA PHE A 56 5.57 11.33 -18.87
C PHE A 56 6.95 11.72 -19.43
N GLY A 57 7.47 10.99 -20.43
CA GLY A 57 8.77 11.25 -21.03
C GLY A 57 9.94 11.08 -20.07
N ARG A 58 9.80 10.19 -19.10
CA ARG A 58 10.80 9.87 -18.08
C ARG A 58 11.36 8.47 -18.30
N SER A 59 12.53 8.23 -17.73
CA SER A 59 13.20 6.93 -17.72
C SER A 59 13.34 6.41 -16.27
N PRO A 60 13.54 5.11 -16.05
CA PRO A 60 13.78 4.59 -14.70
C PRO A 60 14.96 5.28 -13.99
N SER A 61 15.98 5.73 -14.74
CA SER A 61 17.12 6.45 -14.15
C SER A 61 16.80 7.85 -13.61
N ASP A 62 15.65 8.41 -13.95
CA ASP A 62 15.18 9.71 -13.44
C ASP A 62 14.44 9.56 -12.10
N VAL A 63 14.08 8.32 -11.73
CA VAL A 63 13.33 8.01 -10.53
C VAL A 63 14.28 7.77 -9.36
N VAL A 64 14.00 8.43 -8.24
CA VAL A 64 14.76 8.30 -7.00
C VAL A 64 14.09 7.31 -6.05
N ALA A 65 12.75 7.29 -6.04
CA ALA A 65 11.97 6.38 -5.21
C ALA A 65 10.53 6.25 -5.69
N VAL A 66 9.91 5.11 -5.42
CA VAL A 66 8.45 4.90 -5.47
C VAL A 66 7.97 4.65 -4.06
N GLU A 67 7.12 5.53 -3.55
CA GLU A 67 6.70 5.54 -2.16
C GLU A 67 5.19 5.37 -2.03
N ALA A 68 4.75 4.74 -0.94
CA ALA A 68 3.35 4.67 -0.58
C ALA A 68 2.78 6.07 -0.32
N LYS A 69 1.59 6.37 -0.86
CA LYS A 69 0.92 7.67 -0.70
C LYS A 69 -0.33 7.56 0.15
N GLU A 70 -1.29 6.82 -0.30
CA GLU A 70 -2.59 6.63 0.34
C GLU A 70 -3.14 5.23 0.06
N ALA A 71 -3.85 4.65 1.01
CA ALA A 71 -4.63 3.45 0.77
C ALA A 71 -5.93 3.46 1.58
N ILE A 72 -6.99 2.89 0.98
CA ILE A 72 -8.31 2.75 1.58
C ILE A 72 -8.77 1.30 1.41
N LEU A 73 -9.06 0.65 2.53
CA LEU A 73 -9.72 -0.65 2.57
C LEU A 73 -11.22 -0.44 2.82
N SER A 74 -12.08 -0.92 1.94
CA SER A 74 -13.53 -0.80 2.05
C SER A 74 -14.24 -2.09 1.64
N SER A 75 -15.52 -2.25 2.04
CA SER A 75 -16.36 -3.24 1.37
C SER A 75 -16.73 -2.73 -0.03
N THR A 76 -16.76 -3.63 -1.02
CA THR A 76 -17.00 -3.25 -2.43
C THR A 76 -18.33 -2.50 -2.62
N PHE A 77 -19.34 -2.80 -1.82
CA PHE A 77 -20.65 -2.15 -1.89
C PHE A 77 -20.83 -1.00 -0.88
N GLY A 78 -19.84 -0.77 -0.01
CA GLY A 78 -19.87 0.34 0.98
C GLY A 78 -20.90 0.21 2.10
N ASP A 79 -21.51 -0.97 2.26
CA ASP A 79 -22.66 -1.22 3.13
C ASP A 79 -22.33 -2.03 4.40
N VAL A 80 -21.13 -2.60 4.46
CA VAL A 80 -20.71 -3.44 5.59
C VAL A 80 -19.91 -2.63 6.60
N ASN A 81 -20.28 -2.75 7.87
CA ASN A 81 -19.52 -2.19 8.97
C ASN A 81 -18.27 -3.04 9.24
N LEU A 82 -17.09 -2.45 9.10
CA LEU A 82 -15.80 -3.10 9.22
C LEU A 82 -15.19 -2.99 10.63
N TYR A 83 -16.00 -2.70 11.67
CA TYR A 83 -15.54 -2.55 13.06
C TYR A 83 -14.85 -3.82 13.61
N PHE A 84 -15.22 -5.00 13.07
CA PHE A 84 -14.65 -6.29 13.47
C PHE A 84 -13.19 -6.47 13.07
N ILE A 85 -12.65 -5.68 12.13
CA ILE A 85 -11.23 -5.70 11.75
C ILE A 85 -10.43 -5.00 12.85
N HIS A 86 -9.35 -5.64 13.33
CA HIS A 86 -8.48 -5.12 14.37
C HIS A 86 -7.19 -4.51 13.83
N GLN A 87 -6.51 -5.21 12.93
CA GLN A 87 -5.25 -4.76 12.32
C GLN A 87 -5.29 -5.02 10.83
N ILE A 88 -4.61 -4.17 10.09
CA ILE A 88 -4.46 -4.26 8.64
C ILE A 88 -3.00 -4.00 8.32
N SER A 89 -2.37 -4.92 7.59
CA SER A 89 -1.04 -4.72 7.00
C SER A 89 -1.07 -5.14 5.53
N VAL A 90 -0.42 -4.37 4.69
CA VAL A 90 -0.35 -4.63 3.25
C VAL A 90 1.10 -4.72 2.83
N TYR A 91 1.43 -5.83 2.19
CA TYR A 91 2.78 -6.15 1.71
C TYR A 91 2.79 -6.21 0.19
N ILE A 92 3.87 -5.72 -0.39
CA ILE A 92 4.22 -5.96 -1.80
C ILE A 92 5.31 -7.02 -1.86
N PHE A 93 5.27 -7.89 -2.87
CA PHE A 93 6.25 -8.95 -3.06
C PHE A 93 6.46 -9.31 -4.53
N ASP A 94 7.58 -10.00 -4.81
CA ASP A 94 7.85 -10.58 -6.12
C ASP A 94 7.11 -11.92 -6.26
N PRO A 95 6.22 -12.10 -7.26
CA PRO A 95 5.54 -13.38 -7.49
C PRO A 95 6.48 -14.56 -7.68
N PHE A 96 7.70 -14.33 -8.17
CA PHE A 96 8.73 -15.37 -8.38
C PHE A 96 9.59 -15.60 -7.13
N ASN A 97 9.58 -14.67 -6.16
CA ASN A 97 10.27 -14.81 -4.88
C ASN A 97 9.38 -14.27 -3.72
N PRO A 98 8.27 -14.96 -3.39
CA PRO A 98 7.28 -14.44 -2.43
C PRO A 98 7.78 -14.37 -0.97
N SER A 99 8.98 -14.87 -0.68
CA SER A 99 9.62 -14.70 0.63
C SER A 99 10.15 -13.27 0.84
N GLU A 100 10.50 -12.58 -0.24
CA GLU A 100 10.93 -11.19 -0.22
C GLU A 100 9.71 -10.28 -0.35
N LYS A 101 9.27 -9.77 0.78
CA LYS A 101 8.12 -8.88 0.86
C LYS A 101 8.40 -7.72 1.82
N ILE A 102 7.82 -6.57 1.53
CA ILE A 102 7.92 -5.38 2.36
C ILE A 102 6.54 -4.82 2.66
N GLU A 103 6.33 -4.40 3.92
CA GLU A 103 5.11 -3.70 4.32
C GLU A 103 5.17 -2.27 3.81
N PHE A 104 4.12 -1.85 3.09
CA PHE A 104 4.06 -0.50 2.53
C PHE A 104 2.80 0.28 2.93
N PHE A 105 1.77 -0.39 3.48
CA PHE A 105 0.65 0.25 4.18
C PHE A 105 0.27 -0.53 5.43
N TYR A 106 -0.19 0.18 6.46
CA TYR A 106 -0.65 -0.44 7.69
C TYR A 106 -1.69 0.39 8.43
N LEU A 107 -2.45 -0.25 9.31
CA LEU A 107 -3.29 0.37 10.33
C LEU A 107 -3.36 -0.55 11.55
N ASP A 108 -2.73 -0.13 12.66
CA ASP A 108 -2.61 -0.91 13.90
C ASP A 108 -2.69 -0.02 15.15
N PRO A 109 -3.70 -0.20 16.00
CA PRO A 109 -4.97 -0.89 15.73
C PRO A 109 -5.95 0.00 14.95
N THR A 110 -6.97 -0.60 14.33
CA THR A 110 -8.12 0.15 13.84
C THR A 110 -8.89 0.72 15.03
N GLN A 111 -9.55 1.85 14.82
CA GLN A 111 -10.40 2.45 15.87
C GLN A 111 -11.63 1.58 16.12
N PHE A 112 -12.04 1.48 17.38
CA PHE A 112 -13.29 0.78 17.76
C PHE A 112 -14.50 1.68 17.48
N LYS A 113 -14.85 1.81 16.21
CA LYS A 113 -15.99 2.60 15.73
C LYS A 113 -16.64 1.95 14.52
N ASN A 114 -17.90 2.29 14.28
CA ASN A 114 -18.57 1.93 13.05
C ASN A 114 -17.92 2.66 11.87
N SER A 115 -17.45 1.89 10.90
CA SER A 115 -16.85 2.42 9.68
C SER A 115 -17.04 1.42 8.54
N THR A 116 -17.36 1.92 7.36
CA THR A 116 -17.45 1.11 6.13
C THR A 116 -16.15 1.12 5.34
N SER A 117 -15.16 1.88 5.80
CA SER A 117 -13.82 1.94 5.21
C SER A 117 -12.76 2.29 6.25
N TRP A 118 -11.52 1.88 5.99
CA TRP A 118 -10.35 2.23 6.75
C TRP A 118 -9.29 2.85 5.86
N ARG A 119 -8.86 4.06 6.22
CA ARG A 119 -7.69 4.68 5.61
C ARG A 119 -6.45 4.16 6.30
N LEU A 120 -5.49 3.66 5.51
CA LEU A 120 -4.24 3.10 6.00
C LEU A 120 -3.14 4.16 6.01
N PHE A 121 -2.19 3.99 6.91
CA PHE A 121 -0.98 4.81 6.93
C PHE A 121 0.03 4.28 5.91
N PRO A 122 0.67 5.17 5.14
CA PRO A 122 1.78 4.77 4.29
C PRO A 122 2.99 4.39 5.15
N GLY A 123 3.66 3.31 4.78
CA GLY A 123 4.99 2.96 5.26
C GLY A 123 6.07 3.85 4.63
N LEU A 124 7.28 3.76 5.16
CA LEU A 124 8.44 4.51 4.66
C LEU A 124 9.25 3.71 3.63
N ALA A 125 8.72 2.58 3.18
CA ALA A 125 9.40 1.69 2.25
C ALA A 125 9.48 2.30 0.85
N ASP A 126 10.65 2.22 0.23
CA ASP A 126 10.81 2.40 -1.21
C ASP A 126 10.45 1.08 -1.90
N VAL A 127 9.50 1.13 -2.82
CA VAL A 127 9.00 -0.03 -3.56
C VAL A 127 9.41 -0.04 -5.03
N THR A 128 10.40 0.77 -5.41
CA THR A 128 10.89 0.91 -6.79
C THR A 128 11.23 -0.44 -7.41
N ASP A 129 12.00 -1.27 -6.71
CA ASP A 129 12.45 -2.58 -7.21
C ASP A 129 11.30 -3.53 -7.61
N TRP A 130 10.14 -3.40 -6.95
CA TRP A 130 8.94 -4.17 -7.30
C TRP A 130 8.18 -3.55 -8.47
N MET A 131 8.13 -2.21 -8.53
CA MET A 131 7.42 -1.49 -9.60
C MET A 131 8.11 -1.58 -10.95
N GLU A 132 9.44 -1.67 -10.99
CA GLU A 132 10.22 -1.86 -12.21
C GLU A 132 9.98 -3.21 -12.90
N LYS A 133 9.45 -4.20 -12.16
CA LYS A 133 9.09 -5.52 -12.70
C LYS A 133 7.75 -5.44 -13.46
N ASP A 134 7.55 -6.34 -14.41
CA ASP A 134 6.29 -6.43 -15.15
C ASP A 134 5.11 -6.82 -14.26
N PHE A 135 5.40 -7.58 -13.19
CA PHE A 135 4.40 -8.07 -12.24
C PHE A 135 4.90 -7.99 -10.81
N PHE A 136 3.96 -7.73 -9.90
CA PHE A 136 4.15 -7.83 -8.46
C PHE A 136 2.97 -8.56 -7.81
N GLY A 137 3.08 -8.88 -6.54
CA GLY A 137 2.01 -9.45 -5.74
C GLY A 137 1.68 -8.54 -4.56
N ILE A 138 0.42 -8.58 -4.13
CA ILE A 138 -0.08 -7.91 -2.94
C ILE A 138 -0.55 -8.96 -1.94
N GLU A 139 -0.08 -8.87 -0.71
CA GLU A 139 -0.55 -9.67 0.42
C GLU A 139 -1.17 -8.76 1.47
N ILE A 140 -2.46 -8.93 1.72
CA ILE A 140 -3.20 -8.20 2.75
C ILE A 140 -3.32 -9.13 3.95
N ARG A 141 -2.93 -8.65 5.12
CA ARG A 141 -3.04 -9.36 6.40
C ARG A 141 -4.06 -8.66 7.28
N LEU A 142 -5.03 -9.42 7.74
CA LEU A 142 -6.05 -8.94 8.66
C LEU A 142 -6.05 -9.76 9.94
N THR A 143 -6.19 -9.09 11.07
CA THR A 143 -6.61 -9.72 12.33
C THR A 143 -7.98 -9.17 12.72
N PHE A 144 -8.77 -9.95 13.45
CA PHE A 144 -10.14 -9.59 13.76
C PHE A 144 -10.37 -9.50 15.27
N ARG A 145 -11.27 -8.59 15.70
CA ARG A 145 -11.78 -8.51 17.09
C ARG A 145 -12.94 -9.46 17.32
N GLU A 146 -13.70 -9.69 16.27
CA GLU A 146 -14.88 -10.56 16.27
C GLU A 146 -14.83 -11.47 15.04
N VAL A 147 -15.47 -12.60 15.12
CA VAL A 147 -15.59 -13.55 14.00
C VAL A 147 -16.26 -12.84 12.82
N SER A 148 -15.73 -13.04 11.63
CA SER A 148 -16.28 -12.44 10.42
C SER A 148 -17.73 -12.89 10.21
N PRO A 149 -18.69 -11.96 10.06
CA PRO A 149 -20.12 -12.29 10.16
C PRO A 149 -20.68 -12.99 8.92
N SER A 150 -20.14 -12.70 7.75
CA SER A 150 -20.63 -13.17 6.44
C SER A 150 -19.54 -13.16 5.40
N LEU A 151 -19.84 -13.59 4.17
CA LEU A 151 -19.00 -13.32 3.01
C LEU A 151 -19.04 -11.82 2.73
N ILE A 152 -17.87 -11.17 2.70
CA ILE A 152 -17.75 -9.73 2.49
C ILE A 152 -16.78 -9.48 1.33
N PRO A 153 -17.28 -9.05 0.16
CA PRO A 153 -16.42 -8.57 -0.91
C PRO A 153 -15.72 -7.27 -0.50
N MET A 154 -14.41 -7.28 -0.58
CA MET A 154 -13.55 -6.18 -0.15
C MET A 154 -12.78 -5.60 -1.32
N ARG A 155 -12.47 -4.31 -1.22
CA ARG A 155 -11.57 -3.60 -2.12
C ARG A 155 -10.52 -2.86 -1.33
N LEU A 156 -9.27 -3.02 -1.73
CA LEU A 156 -8.15 -2.18 -1.34
C LEU A 156 -7.80 -1.29 -2.53
N GLU A 157 -8.00 0.01 -2.39
CA GLU A 157 -7.52 1.03 -3.31
C GLU A 157 -6.23 1.60 -2.73
N PHE A 158 -5.19 1.77 -3.56
CA PHE A 158 -3.93 2.34 -3.08
C PHE A 158 -3.21 3.12 -4.18
N ASP A 159 -2.56 4.18 -3.74
CA ASP A 159 -1.80 5.08 -4.56
C ASP A 159 -0.33 5.07 -4.15
N LEU A 160 0.54 5.02 -5.14
CA LEU A 160 1.98 5.21 -5.00
C LEU A 160 2.38 6.50 -5.70
N ARG A 161 3.36 7.20 -5.15
CA ARG A 161 3.96 8.38 -5.79
C ARG A 161 5.33 8.03 -6.33
N VAL A 162 5.59 8.43 -7.56
CA VAL A 162 6.89 8.28 -8.21
C VAL A 162 7.66 9.59 -8.03
N MET A 163 8.79 9.51 -7.34
CA MET A 163 9.62 10.63 -6.95
C MET A 163 10.87 10.68 -7.80
N GLY A 164 11.29 11.88 -8.20
CA GLY A 164 12.55 12.10 -8.90
C GLY A 164 13.18 13.42 -8.56
N GLU A 165 14.35 13.70 -9.11
CA GLU A 165 15.04 14.99 -9.00
C GLU A 165 14.76 15.84 -10.26
N GLU A 166 14.55 17.15 -10.06
CA GLU A 166 14.48 18.15 -11.15
C GLU A 166 15.88 18.62 -11.57
#